data_277ba73662a9b0c71b7fcf3b99941f1a
#
_entry.id   277ba73662a9b0c71b7fcf3b99941f1a
#
_cell.length_a   1.000
_cell.length_b   1.000
_cell.length_c   1.000
_cell.angle_alpha   90.00
_cell.angle_beta   90.00
_cell.angle_gamma   90.00
#
_symmetry.space_group_name_H-M   'P 1'
#
loop_
_entity.id
_entity.type
_entity.pdbx_description
1 polymer ?
#
loop_
_entity_poly.entity_id
_entity_poly.type
_entity_poly.pdbx_seq_one_letter_code
_entity_poly.pdbx_strand_id
1 'polypeptide(L)'
;VNALIEEEKDYLTPHKDTLYDVYAESKQECGFMQYLYKRGKYPVYSNASVKYFPLGEDKFQELLYQLERAEKFIFLEYFIVDKGIMWNRILRILARKAREGVEVRFMYDGTCTLSLLPRNYPKRLEQLGIQCKVFAPMRPFLSTHQNNRDHRKIAVIDGRAAFTGGVNLADEYINRKKRFGHWKDTAVMVQGEAVNSFTLMFLQLWNINVKEKEDYSKYMQYTSVIDRGMRNGGYVVPY
;
A
#
# COMPACT_ATOMS: atom_id res chain seq x y z
N VAL A 1 10.72 -3.22 14.84
CA VAL A 1 9.32 -2.87 14.49
C VAL A 1 8.68 -2.07 15.62
N ASN A 2 8.60 -2.58 16.86
CA ASN A 2 7.94 -1.87 17.98
C ASN A 2 8.58 -0.49 18.28
N ALA A 3 9.91 -0.35 18.18
CA ALA A 3 10.58 0.92 18.36
C ALA A 3 10.22 1.93 17.26
N LEU A 4 10.10 1.48 16.01
CA LEU A 4 9.67 2.33 14.89
C LEU A 4 8.22 2.80 15.06
N ILE A 5 7.33 1.94 15.53
CA ILE A 5 5.92 2.29 15.78
C ILE A 5 5.81 3.37 16.85
N GLU A 6 6.60 3.30 17.94
CA GLU A 6 6.58 4.33 19.00
C GLU A 6 7.20 5.66 18.56
N GLU A 7 8.24 5.64 17.73
CA GLU A 7 8.87 6.85 17.22
C GLU A 7 8.02 7.60 16.19
N GLU A 8 7.15 6.89 15.47
CA GLU A 8 6.39 7.41 14.34
C GLU A 8 4.90 7.63 14.66
N LYS A 9 4.48 7.40 15.92
CA LYS A 9 3.09 7.58 16.36
C LYS A 9 2.54 8.99 16.15
N ASP A 10 3.41 10.00 16.12
CA ASP A 10 3.04 11.41 16.03
C ASP A 10 2.61 11.82 14.60
N TYR A 11 2.88 10.96 13.60
CA TYR A 11 2.42 11.19 12.22
C TYR A 11 0.92 10.88 12.00
N LEU A 12 0.30 10.13 12.92
CA LEU A 12 -1.12 9.79 12.84
C LEU A 12 -1.88 10.35 14.03
N THR A 13 -2.83 11.23 13.77
CA THR A 13 -3.64 11.86 14.82
C THR A 13 -4.89 11.02 15.10
N PRO A 14 -5.08 10.52 16.33
CA PRO A 14 -6.31 9.82 16.70
C PRO A 14 -7.47 10.81 16.86
N HIS A 15 -8.60 10.51 16.27
CA HIS A 15 -9.84 11.26 16.45
C HIS A 15 -10.65 10.69 17.62
N LYS A 16 -10.59 11.35 18.77
CA LYS A 16 -11.30 10.89 19.99
C LYS A 16 -12.82 10.85 19.76
N ASP A 17 -13.37 11.82 19.05
CA ASP A 17 -14.81 11.89 18.76
C ASP A 17 -15.26 10.68 17.95
N THR A 18 -14.47 10.24 16.97
CA THR A 18 -14.78 9.04 16.18
C THR A 18 -14.85 7.79 17.05
N LEU A 19 -14.00 7.64 18.08
CA LEU A 19 -14.06 6.52 19.01
C LEU A 19 -15.32 6.58 19.89
N TYR A 20 -15.80 7.76 20.27
CA TYR A 20 -17.08 7.92 20.99
C TYR A 20 -18.26 7.53 20.10
N ASP A 21 -18.26 7.91 18.82
CA ASP A 21 -19.30 7.52 17.88
C ASP A 21 -19.35 6.01 17.71
N VAL A 22 -18.21 5.35 17.51
CA VAL A 22 -18.12 3.88 17.44
C VAL A 22 -18.62 3.23 18.73
N TYR A 23 -18.28 3.78 19.90
CA TYR A 23 -18.72 3.24 21.17
C TYR A 23 -20.24 3.33 21.33
N ALA A 24 -20.86 4.42 20.85
CA ALA A 24 -22.30 4.59 20.86
C ALA A 24 -23.01 3.59 19.96
N GLU A 25 -22.41 3.20 18.84
CA GLU A 25 -22.97 2.21 17.92
C GLU A 25 -22.69 0.76 18.37
N SER A 26 -21.46 0.46 18.80
CA SER A 26 -21.05 -0.89 19.21
C SER A 26 -19.87 -0.86 20.19
N LYS A 27 -20.13 -1.26 21.43
CA LYS A 27 -19.08 -1.38 22.46
C LYS A 27 -18.01 -2.42 22.09
N GLN A 28 -18.41 -3.52 21.42
CA GLN A 28 -17.50 -4.60 21.04
C GLN A 28 -16.51 -4.10 19.97
N GLU A 29 -16.98 -3.43 18.94
CA GLU A 29 -16.17 -2.88 17.88
C GLU A 29 -15.23 -1.79 18.40
N CYS A 30 -15.71 -0.91 19.26
CA CYS A 30 -14.88 0.09 19.93
C CYS A 30 -13.74 -0.56 20.72
N GLY A 31 -14.00 -1.64 21.47
CA GLY A 31 -12.97 -2.39 22.20
C GLY A 31 -11.89 -2.96 21.28
N PHE A 32 -12.28 -3.48 20.12
CA PHE A 32 -11.35 -4.00 19.11
C PHE A 32 -10.51 -2.86 18.48
N MET A 33 -11.13 -1.75 18.10
CA MET A 33 -10.43 -0.58 17.55
C MET A 33 -9.44 0.04 18.55
N GLN A 34 -9.83 0.12 19.83
CA GLN A 34 -8.91 0.55 20.90
C GLN A 34 -7.71 -0.39 21.05
N TYR A 35 -7.92 -1.71 20.93
CA TYR A 35 -6.83 -2.68 20.95
C TYR A 35 -5.88 -2.46 19.79
N LEU A 36 -6.38 -2.30 18.56
CA LEU A 36 -5.56 -2.01 17.37
C LEU A 36 -4.75 -0.73 17.54
N TYR A 37 -5.38 0.33 18.06
CA TYR A 37 -4.70 1.58 18.35
C TYR A 37 -3.60 1.44 19.41
N LYS A 38 -3.88 0.74 20.50
CA LYS A 38 -2.89 0.52 21.58
C LYS A 38 -1.67 -0.26 21.09
N ARG A 39 -1.86 -1.25 20.19
CA ARG A 39 -0.79 -2.14 19.71
C ARG A 39 -0.06 -1.61 18.50
N GLY A 40 -0.77 -1.08 17.52
CA GLY A 40 -0.22 -0.65 16.23
C GLY A 40 -0.20 0.86 16.01
N LYS A 41 -0.83 1.63 16.93
CA LYS A 41 -1.00 3.10 16.80
C LYS A 41 -1.80 3.54 15.57
N TYR A 42 -2.58 2.62 15.00
CA TYR A 42 -3.46 2.94 13.86
C TYR A 42 -4.79 3.51 14.34
N PRO A 43 -5.13 4.76 13.99
CA PRO A 43 -6.39 5.38 14.38
C PRO A 43 -7.58 4.80 13.62
N VAL A 44 -8.76 5.04 14.17
CA VAL A 44 -10.03 4.86 13.46
C VAL A 44 -10.41 6.15 12.75
N TYR A 45 -10.88 6.04 11.51
CA TYR A 45 -11.25 7.16 10.67
C TYR A 45 -12.73 7.08 10.28
N SER A 46 -13.48 8.18 10.43
CA SER A 46 -14.85 8.36 9.95
C SER A 46 -14.93 9.19 8.66
N ASN A 47 -13.85 9.88 8.32
CA ASN A 47 -13.75 10.75 7.15
C ASN A 47 -13.01 10.09 5.98
N ALA A 48 -13.28 8.81 5.77
CA ALA A 48 -12.74 8.03 4.67
C ALA A 48 -13.85 7.54 3.75
N SER A 49 -13.55 7.34 2.47
CA SER A 49 -14.39 6.62 1.54
C SER A 49 -13.72 5.33 1.09
N VAL A 50 -14.52 4.30 0.88
CA VAL A 50 -14.04 2.97 0.45
C VAL A 50 -14.77 2.56 -0.82
N LYS A 51 -14.02 2.25 -1.86
CA LYS A 51 -14.53 1.62 -3.08
C LYS A 51 -14.07 0.17 -3.12
N TYR A 52 -15.04 -0.75 -3.12
CA TYR A 52 -14.79 -2.18 -3.19
C TYR A 52 -14.69 -2.65 -4.64
N PHE A 53 -13.75 -3.55 -4.92
CA PHE A 53 -13.56 -4.20 -6.20
C PHE A 53 -13.73 -5.72 -6.03
N PRO A 54 -14.79 -6.30 -6.60
CA PRO A 54 -15.05 -7.74 -6.52
C PRO A 54 -14.10 -8.57 -7.40
N LEU A 55 -13.39 -7.92 -8.34
CA LEU A 55 -12.50 -8.57 -9.29
C LEU A 55 -11.20 -7.76 -9.45
N GLY A 56 -10.12 -8.47 -9.75
CA GLY A 56 -8.81 -7.85 -9.99
C GLY A 56 -8.78 -6.95 -11.23
N GLU A 57 -9.59 -7.26 -12.25
CA GLU A 57 -9.74 -6.45 -13.46
C GLU A 57 -10.25 -5.05 -13.15
N ASP A 58 -11.27 -4.94 -12.29
CA ASP A 58 -11.86 -3.65 -11.90
C ASP A 58 -10.86 -2.83 -11.09
N LYS A 59 -10.20 -3.47 -10.11
CA LYS A 59 -9.11 -2.84 -9.34
C LYS A 59 -7.99 -2.35 -10.26
N PHE A 60 -7.62 -3.13 -11.27
CA PHE A 60 -6.55 -2.80 -12.18
C PHE A 60 -6.85 -1.55 -13.01
N GLN A 61 -8.07 -1.42 -13.54
CA GLN A 61 -8.47 -0.22 -14.30
C GLN A 61 -8.43 1.03 -13.41
N GLU A 62 -8.98 0.94 -12.20
CA GLU A 62 -8.95 2.05 -11.26
C GLU A 62 -7.51 2.42 -10.84
N LEU A 63 -6.66 1.41 -10.59
CA LEU A 63 -5.25 1.65 -10.25
C LEU A 63 -4.53 2.41 -11.37
N LEU A 64 -4.72 2.00 -12.64
CA LEU A 64 -4.12 2.71 -13.77
C LEU A 64 -4.61 4.16 -13.84
N TYR A 65 -5.91 4.39 -13.64
CA TYR A 65 -6.49 5.72 -13.63
C TYR A 65 -5.87 6.61 -12.54
N GLN A 66 -5.71 6.08 -11.32
CA GLN A 66 -5.10 6.83 -10.22
C GLN A 66 -3.61 7.10 -10.44
N LEU A 67 -2.85 6.13 -10.98
CA LEU A 67 -1.44 6.28 -11.31
C LEU A 67 -1.20 7.35 -12.39
N GLU A 68 -2.08 7.41 -13.42
CA GLU A 68 -2.04 8.44 -14.46
C GLU A 68 -2.16 9.87 -13.90
N ARG A 69 -2.89 10.03 -12.81
CA ARG A 69 -3.17 11.31 -12.15
C ARG A 69 -2.19 11.66 -11.03
N ALA A 70 -1.16 10.86 -10.82
CA ALA A 70 -0.15 11.13 -9.80
C ALA A 70 0.66 12.41 -10.14
N GLU A 71 0.87 13.26 -9.14
CA GLU A 71 1.56 14.54 -9.26
C GLU A 71 2.76 14.67 -8.30
N LYS A 72 2.74 13.97 -7.15
CA LYS A 72 3.74 14.10 -6.09
C LYS A 72 4.53 12.84 -5.89
N PHE A 73 3.84 11.73 -5.51
CA PHE A 73 4.50 10.47 -5.25
C PHE A 73 3.62 9.24 -5.50
N ILE A 74 4.27 8.14 -5.84
CA ILE A 74 3.67 6.82 -5.98
C ILE A 74 4.48 5.82 -5.16
N PHE A 75 3.85 5.15 -4.20
CA PHE A 75 4.45 4.07 -3.40
C PHE A 75 3.73 2.76 -3.67
N LEU A 76 4.48 1.74 -4.05
CA LEU A 76 3.95 0.41 -4.35
C LEU A 76 4.69 -0.66 -3.56
N GLU A 77 3.94 -1.54 -2.89
CA GLU A 77 4.43 -2.67 -2.11
C GLU A 77 3.62 -3.91 -2.47
N TYR A 78 4.29 -4.93 -3.03
CA TYR A 78 3.60 -6.12 -3.51
C TYR A 78 4.39 -7.40 -3.25
N PHE A 79 3.66 -8.47 -2.88
CA PHE A 79 4.24 -9.78 -2.64
C PHE A 79 4.64 -10.48 -3.95
N ILE A 80 3.74 -10.53 -4.95
CA ILE A 80 4.00 -11.12 -6.26
C ILE A 80 4.00 -10.04 -7.33
N VAL A 81 5.05 -10.05 -8.15
CA VAL A 81 5.17 -9.24 -9.36
C VAL A 81 5.70 -10.12 -10.47
N ASP A 82 4.93 -10.28 -11.55
CA ASP A 82 5.35 -11.07 -12.71
C ASP A 82 5.25 -10.23 -13.98
N LYS A 83 6.13 -10.53 -14.92
CA LYS A 83 6.12 -9.89 -16.24
C LYS A 83 4.86 -10.29 -16.99
N GLY A 84 4.14 -9.33 -17.51
CA GLY A 84 2.90 -9.55 -18.22
C GLY A 84 2.23 -8.24 -18.62
N ILE A 85 0.99 -8.32 -19.06
CA ILE A 85 0.20 -7.17 -19.51
C ILE A 85 -0.02 -6.20 -18.34
N MET A 86 -0.42 -6.74 -17.16
CA MET A 86 -0.71 -5.94 -15.98
C MET A 86 0.52 -5.12 -15.56
N TRP A 87 1.63 -5.80 -15.27
CA TRP A 87 2.83 -5.13 -14.80
C TRP A 87 3.43 -4.18 -15.85
N ASN A 88 3.48 -4.59 -17.12
CA ASN A 88 4.04 -3.74 -18.18
C ASN A 88 3.24 -2.44 -18.38
N ARG A 89 1.91 -2.46 -18.23
CA ARG A 89 1.09 -1.24 -18.29
C ARG A 89 1.37 -0.32 -17.11
N ILE A 90 1.44 -0.87 -15.90
CA ILE A 90 1.80 -0.12 -14.69
C ILE A 90 3.19 0.47 -14.85
N LEU A 91 4.19 -0.33 -15.21
CA LEU A 91 5.58 0.11 -15.35
C LEU A 91 5.76 1.26 -16.36
N ARG A 92 5.01 1.24 -17.47
CA ARG A 92 5.05 2.37 -18.43
C ARG A 92 4.58 3.67 -17.80
N ILE A 93 3.53 3.62 -17.00
CA ILE A 93 3.04 4.82 -16.29
C ILE A 93 4.06 5.27 -15.26
N LEU A 94 4.58 4.35 -14.43
CA LEU A 94 5.59 4.68 -13.41
C LEU A 94 6.83 5.33 -14.02
N ALA A 95 7.36 4.76 -15.11
CA ALA A 95 8.53 5.31 -15.80
C ALA A 95 8.27 6.68 -16.41
N ARG A 96 7.07 6.94 -16.92
CA ARG A 96 6.67 8.25 -17.40
C ARG A 96 6.56 9.24 -16.25
N LYS A 97 5.86 8.88 -15.17
CA LYS A 97 5.67 9.70 -13.97
C LYS A 97 7.00 10.07 -13.31
N ALA A 98 7.93 9.11 -13.21
CA ALA A 98 9.27 9.39 -12.72
C ALA A 98 10.01 10.44 -13.58
N ARG A 99 9.89 10.38 -14.90
CA ARG A 99 10.46 11.41 -15.80
C ARG A 99 9.77 12.77 -15.70
N GLU A 100 8.49 12.79 -15.30
CA GLU A 100 7.72 14.00 -15.01
C GLU A 100 8.05 14.60 -13.62
N GLY A 101 8.94 13.96 -12.84
CA GLY A 101 9.38 14.44 -11.52
C GLY A 101 8.58 13.87 -10.34
N VAL A 102 7.65 12.95 -10.58
CA VAL A 102 6.92 12.25 -9.51
C VAL A 102 7.87 11.29 -8.81
N GLU A 103 7.91 11.32 -7.48
CA GLU A 103 8.69 10.36 -6.70
C GLU A 103 8.06 8.97 -6.76
N VAL A 104 8.76 8.00 -7.34
CA VAL A 104 8.25 6.62 -7.45
C VAL A 104 9.11 5.68 -6.63
N ARG A 105 8.50 5.03 -5.64
CA ARG A 105 9.10 3.96 -4.82
C ARG A 105 8.36 2.66 -5.03
N PHE A 106 9.10 1.61 -5.32
CA PHE A 106 8.57 0.28 -5.53
C PHE A 106 9.29 -0.74 -4.67
N MET A 107 8.52 -1.51 -3.89
CA MET A 107 9.03 -2.61 -3.08
C MET A 107 8.32 -3.91 -3.44
N TYR A 108 9.07 -5.01 -3.52
CA TYR A 108 8.52 -6.33 -3.72
C TYR A 108 9.24 -7.39 -2.90
N ASP A 109 8.55 -8.50 -2.60
CA ASP A 109 9.13 -9.58 -1.81
C ASP A 109 10.22 -10.33 -2.59
N GLY A 110 11.26 -10.73 -1.89
CA GLY A 110 12.42 -11.43 -2.45
C GLY A 110 12.11 -12.77 -3.12
N THR A 111 10.95 -13.38 -2.84
CA THR A 111 10.51 -14.62 -3.53
C THR A 111 10.34 -14.42 -5.03
N CYS A 112 10.01 -13.20 -5.49
CA CYS A 112 9.92 -12.86 -6.91
C CYS A 112 11.25 -13.09 -7.66
N THR A 113 12.39 -12.97 -6.96
CA THR A 113 13.71 -13.16 -7.56
C THR A 113 14.09 -14.61 -7.84
N LEU A 114 13.29 -15.60 -7.38
CA LEU A 114 13.52 -17.00 -7.63
C LEU A 114 13.15 -17.40 -9.06
N SER A 115 12.04 -16.89 -9.59
CA SER A 115 11.52 -17.32 -10.89
C SER A 115 10.81 -16.27 -11.73
N LEU A 116 10.39 -15.15 -11.13
CA LEU A 116 9.53 -14.15 -11.80
C LEU A 116 10.31 -12.97 -12.34
N LEU A 117 11.25 -12.43 -11.54
CA LEU A 117 12.02 -11.25 -11.87
C LEU A 117 13.53 -11.53 -11.82
N PRO A 118 14.34 -10.95 -12.72
CA PRO A 118 15.79 -11.15 -12.69
C PRO A 118 16.41 -10.46 -11.46
N ARG A 119 17.51 -11.00 -10.94
CA ARG A 119 18.20 -10.45 -9.76
C ARG A 119 18.62 -8.99 -9.91
N ASN A 120 18.90 -8.54 -11.12
CA ASN A 120 19.29 -7.15 -11.42
C ASN A 120 18.06 -6.24 -11.70
N TYR A 121 16.84 -6.69 -11.41
CA TYR A 121 15.62 -5.95 -11.70
C TYR A 121 15.56 -4.58 -11.01
N PRO A 122 15.97 -4.41 -9.74
CA PRO A 122 16.03 -3.10 -9.10
C PRO A 122 16.87 -2.09 -9.90
N LYS A 123 18.07 -2.47 -10.35
CA LYS A 123 18.92 -1.60 -11.17
C LYS A 123 18.27 -1.18 -12.49
N ARG A 124 17.45 -2.07 -13.08
CA ARG A 124 16.69 -1.72 -14.31
C ARG A 124 15.59 -0.71 -14.02
N LEU A 125 14.95 -0.77 -12.87
CA LEU A 125 13.93 0.19 -12.45
C LEU A 125 14.57 1.54 -12.09
N GLU A 126 15.72 1.54 -11.43
CA GLU A 126 16.49 2.75 -11.12
C GLU A 126 16.88 3.52 -12.39
N GLN A 127 17.24 2.81 -13.48
CA GLN A 127 17.50 3.42 -14.80
C GLN A 127 16.27 4.13 -15.41
N LEU A 128 15.07 3.77 -14.93
CA LEU A 128 13.82 4.42 -15.32
C LEU A 128 13.42 5.56 -14.35
N GLY A 129 14.25 5.87 -13.35
CA GLY A 129 13.96 6.86 -12.31
C GLY A 129 13.10 6.33 -11.17
N ILE A 130 12.89 5.01 -11.08
CA ILE A 130 12.07 4.36 -10.08
C ILE A 130 12.97 3.82 -8.97
N GLN A 131 12.84 4.32 -7.74
CA GLN A 131 13.52 3.75 -6.58
C GLN A 131 12.96 2.36 -6.28
N CYS A 132 13.83 1.35 -6.12
CA CYS A 132 13.38 -0.02 -5.94
C CYS A 132 14.09 -0.71 -4.78
N LYS A 133 13.32 -1.36 -3.91
CA LYS A 133 13.83 -2.23 -2.83
C LYS A 133 13.25 -3.64 -2.94
N VAL A 134 14.07 -4.63 -2.59
CA VAL A 134 13.65 -6.02 -2.46
C VAL A 134 13.55 -6.33 -0.97
N PHE A 135 12.34 -6.66 -0.50
CA PHE A 135 12.14 -7.08 0.88
C PHE A 135 12.65 -8.51 1.08
N ALA A 136 13.44 -8.74 2.14
CA ALA A 136 14.01 -10.03 2.49
C ALA A 136 14.56 -10.81 1.28
N PRO A 137 15.61 -10.31 0.59
CA PRO A 137 16.19 -10.97 -0.58
C PRO A 137 16.55 -12.43 -0.27
N MET A 138 16.20 -13.34 -1.19
CA MET A 138 16.51 -14.76 -1.03
C MET A 138 18.01 -15.00 -1.10
N ARG A 139 18.56 -15.62 -0.07
CA ARG A 139 19.96 -16.04 0.02
C ARG A 139 20.03 -17.58 0.03
N PRO A 140 21.06 -18.21 -0.56
CA PRO A 140 21.16 -19.67 -0.68
C PRO A 140 21.51 -20.38 0.64
N PHE A 141 21.19 -19.80 1.80
CA PHE A 141 21.45 -20.40 3.10
C PHE A 141 20.13 -20.77 3.80
N LEU A 142 20.09 -21.95 4.42
CA LEU A 142 19.00 -22.38 5.28
C LEU A 142 18.94 -21.49 6.54
N SER A 143 18.03 -20.57 6.59
CA SER A 143 17.79 -19.69 7.73
C SER A 143 16.29 -19.56 7.97
N THR A 144 15.88 -19.72 9.23
CA THR A 144 14.49 -19.51 9.67
C THR A 144 14.01 -18.07 9.42
N HIS A 145 14.92 -17.10 9.37
CA HIS A 145 14.60 -15.70 9.03
C HIS A 145 14.05 -15.52 7.61
N GLN A 146 14.26 -16.50 6.70
CA GLN A 146 13.70 -16.44 5.34
C GLN A 146 12.17 -16.66 5.30
N ASN A 147 11.56 -17.10 6.41
CA ASN A 147 10.11 -17.27 6.51
C ASN A 147 9.37 -15.96 6.77
N ASN A 148 10.06 -14.90 7.20
CA ASN A 148 9.47 -13.57 7.35
C ASN A 148 9.30 -12.95 5.97
N ARG A 149 8.07 -13.00 5.43
CA ARG A 149 7.71 -12.48 4.12
C ARG A 149 6.75 -11.33 4.24
N ASP A 150 6.89 -10.38 3.32
CA ASP A 150 5.92 -9.29 3.19
C ASP A 150 4.80 -9.71 2.24
N HIS A 151 3.63 -10.03 2.80
CA HIS A 151 2.47 -10.45 2.03
C HIS A 151 1.48 -9.30 1.73
N ARG A 152 1.84 -8.07 2.11
CA ARG A 152 0.99 -6.90 1.86
C ARG A 152 0.94 -6.55 0.37
N LYS A 153 -0.16 -5.94 -0.06
CA LYS A 153 -0.36 -5.38 -1.37
C LYS A 153 -0.89 -3.97 -1.14
N ILE A 154 0.00 -3.00 -1.21
CA ILE A 154 -0.31 -1.59 -0.94
C ILE A 154 0.10 -0.77 -2.16
N ALA A 155 -0.77 0.12 -2.60
CA ALA A 155 -0.43 1.19 -3.52
C ALA A 155 -0.92 2.51 -2.93
N VAL A 156 -0.04 3.48 -2.78
CA VAL A 156 -0.39 4.83 -2.32
C VAL A 156 -0.06 5.82 -3.41
N ILE A 157 -0.99 6.70 -3.72
CA ILE A 157 -0.84 7.73 -4.75
C ILE A 157 -1.13 9.09 -4.11
N ASP A 158 -0.11 9.97 -4.05
CA ASP A 158 -0.16 11.36 -3.57
C ASP A 158 -0.76 11.56 -2.16
N GLY A 159 -0.84 10.51 -1.34
CA GLY A 159 -1.55 10.56 -0.06
C GLY A 159 -3.08 10.73 -0.20
N ARG A 160 -3.64 10.67 -1.41
CA ARG A 160 -5.08 10.85 -1.69
C ARG A 160 -5.83 9.57 -1.97
N ALA A 161 -5.15 8.52 -2.41
CA ALA A 161 -5.75 7.21 -2.66
C ALA A 161 -4.79 6.11 -2.25
N ALA A 162 -5.31 5.10 -1.54
CA ALA A 162 -4.59 3.88 -1.22
C ALA A 162 -5.37 2.66 -1.67
N PHE A 163 -4.68 1.65 -2.19
CA PHE A 163 -5.27 0.36 -2.55
C PHE A 163 -4.68 -0.73 -1.67
N THR A 164 -5.52 -1.64 -1.23
CA THR A 164 -5.11 -2.88 -0.56
C THR A 164 -6.04 -4.04 -0.91
N GLY A 165 -5.66 -5.27 -0.56
CA GLY A 165 -6.44 -6.48 -0.79
C GLY A 165 -5.59 -7.67 -1.20
N GLY A 166 -6.19 -8.66 -1.89
CA GLY A 166 -5.50 -9.87 -2.31
C GLY A 166 -4.80 -9.79 -3.67
N VAL A 167 -5.17 -8.82 -4.52
CA VAL A 167 -4.72 -8.72 -5.91
C VAL A 167 -3.26 -8.29 -6.02
N ASN A 168 -2.39 -9.19 -6.46
CA ASN A 168 -0.98 -8.91 -6.80
C ASN A 168 -0.81 -8.32 -8.22
N LEU A 169 0.44 -8.11 -8.65
CA LEU A 169 0.78 -7.53 -9.95
C LEU A 169 1.21 -8.64 -10.94
N ALA A 170 0.26 -9.50 -11.30
CA ALA A 170 0.48 -10.56 -12.28
C ALA A 170 -0.81 -10.84 -13.07
N ASP A 171 -0.65 -11.35 -14.28
CA ASP A 171 -1.73 -11.49 -15.28
C ASP A 171 -2.83 -12.48 -14.87
N GLU A 172 -2.54 -13.44 -14.00
CA GLU A 172 -3.56 -14.33 -13.43
C GLU A 172 -4.59 -13.58 -12.59
N TYR A 173 -4.21 -12.53 -11.85
CA TYR A 173 -5.12 -11.73 -11.02
C TYR A 173 -6.09 -10.86 -11.82
N ILE A 174 -5.83 -10.69 -13.11
CA ILE A 174 -6.71 -9.98 -14.05
C ILE A 174 -7.24 -10.90 -15.16
N ASN A 175 -7.18 -12.22 -14.95
CA ASN A 175 -7.68 -13.25 -15.85
C ASN A 175 -7.13 -13.18 -17.29
N ARG A 176 -5.92 -12.61 -17.46
CA ARG A 176 -5.18 -12.62 -18.74
C ARG A 176 -4.26 -13.82 -18.91
N LYS A 177 -4.05 -14.57 -17.83
CA LYS A 177 -3.32 -15.83 -17.81
C LYS A 177 -4.10 -16.84 -16.98
N LYS A 178 -4.56 -17.92 -17.61
CA LYS A 178 -5.25 -18.99 -16.90
C LYS A 178 -4.23 -19.86 -16.19
N ARG A 179 -4.26 -19.86 -14.85
CA ARG A 179 -3.38 -20.68 -14.02
C ARG A 179 -4.11 -21.84 -13.35
N PHE A 180 -5.23 -21.58 -12.68
CA PHE A 180 -6.04 -22.56 -11.97
C PHE A 180 -7.56 -22.42 -12.26
N GLY A 181 -7.92 -21.70 -13.31
CA GLY A 181 -9.29 -21.34 -13.65
C GLY A 181 -9.50 -19.83 -13.67
N HIS A 182 -10.75 -19.39 -13.51
CA HIS A 182 -11.06 -17.97 -13.32
C HIS A 182 -10.62 -17.53 -11.92
N TRP A 183 -9.72 -16.56 -11.87
CA TRP A 183 -9.20 -16.02 -10.61
C TRP A 183 -10.13 -14.94 -10.07
N LYS A 184 -10.61 -15.14 -8.84
CA LYS A 184 -11.43 -14.17 -8.15
C LYS A 184 -10.70 -13.73 -6.88
N ASP A 185 -10.15 -12.53 -6.92
CA ASP A 185 -9.54 -11.89 -5.77
C ASP A 185 -10.08 -10.47 -5.63
N THR A 186 -10.15 -9.97 -4.41
CA THR A 186 -10.82 -8.72 -4.09
C THR A 186 -9.83 -7.65 -3.65
N ALA A 187 -10.22 -6.40 -3.80
CA ALA A 187 -9.45 -5.26 -3.31
C ALA A 187 -10.38 -4.12 -2.89
N VAL A 188 -9.81 -3.16 -2.17
CA VAL A 188 -10.45 -1.90 -1.87
C VAL A 188 -9.53 -0.74 -2.26
N MET A 189 -10.14 0.38 -2.62
CA MET A 189 -9.50 1.69 -2.66
C MET A 189 -10.05 2.53 -1.53
N VAL A 190 -9.15 3.12 -0.77
CA VAL A 190 -9.46 4.03 0.34
C VAL A 190 -9.02 5.43 -0.06
N GLN A 191 -9.86 6.42 0.24
CA GLN A 191 -9.55 7.84 0.09
C GLN A 191 -9.83 8.56 1.39
N GLY A 192 -9.24 9.73 1.58
CA GLY A 192 -9.34 10.49 2.80
C GLY A 192 -8.21 10.22 3.77
N GLU A 193 -8.39 10.60 5.02
CA GLU A 193 -7.32 10.64 6.02
C GLU A 193 -6.72 9.26 6.34
N ALA A 194 -7.51 8.19 6.19
CA ALA A 194 -7.05 6.83 6.37
C ALA A 194 -5.89 6.43 5.43
N VAL A 195 -5.69 7.16 4.32
CA VAL A 195 -4.55 6.96 3.42
C VAL A 195 -3.21 7.22 4.12
N ASN A 196 -3.17 8.09 5.13
CA ASN A 196 -1.96 8.36 5.90
C ASN A 196 -1.44 7.10 6.61
N SER A 197 -2.33 6.23 7.12
CA SER A 197 -1.92 4.96 7.72
C SER A 197 -1.23 4.05 6.69
N PHE A 198 -1.75 3.94 5.47
CA PHE A 198 -1.12 3.15 4.41
C PHE A 198 0.23 3.75 3.98
N THR A 199 0.31 5.08 3.92
CA THR A 199 1.55 5.80 3.63
C THR A 199 2.61 5.48 4.69
N LEU A 200 2.24 5.55 5.96
CA LEU A 200 3.13 5.23 7.08
C LEU A 200 3.56 3.76 7.05
N MET A 201 2.64 2.82 6.84
CA MET A 201 2.95 1.38 6.72
C MET A 201 4.00 1.11 5.65
N PHE A 202 3.88 1.75 4.48
CA PHE A 202 4.87 1.63 3.42
C PHE A 202 6.22 2.20 3.84
N LEU A 203 6.24 3.43 4.38
CA LEU A 203 7.47 4.12 4.76
C LEU A 203 8.23 3.42 5.88
N GLN A 204 7.54 2.87 6.86
CA GLN A 204 8.12 2.06 7.95
C GLN A 204 8.87 0.85 7.38
N LEU A 205 8.27 0.12 6.45
CA LEU A 205 8.94 -1.04 5.85
C LEU A 205 10.05 -0.62 4.88
N TRP A 206 9.82 0.45 4.14
CA TRP A 206 10.83 1.02 3.24
C TRP A 206 12.11 1.42 3.98
N ASN A 207 11.98 1.96 5.19
CA ASN A 207 13.09 2.51 5.98
C ASN A 207 13.62 1.57 7.07
N ILE A 208 13.16 0.31 7.14
CA ILE A 208 13.48 -0.64 8.22
C ILE A 208 15.00 -0.82 8.49
N ASN A 209 15.86 -0.61 7.49
CA ASN A 209 17.32 -0.74 7.61
C ASN A 209 18.06 0.56 7.26
N VAL A 210 17.36 1.69 7.22
CA VAL A 210 17.96 2.99 6.91
C VAL A 210 18.39 3.64 8.22
N LYS A 211 19.66 4.10 8.28
CA LYS A 211 20.22 4.74 9.50
C LYS A 211 19.74 6.17 9.69
N GLU A 212 19.60 6.89 8.59
CA GLU A 212 19.11 8.27 8.61
C GLU A 212 17.59 8.29 8.61
N LYS A 213 17.01 9.00 9.58
CA LYS A 213 15.56 9.14 9.67
C LYS A 213 15.07 10.06 8.56
N GLU A 214 14.12 9.56 7.78
CA GLU A 214 13.41 10.36 6.80
C GLU A 214 12.25 11.08 7.49
N ASP A 215 12.06 12.37 7.19
CA ASP A 215 10.86 13.09 7.61
C ASP A 215 9.66 12.69 6.73
N TYR A 216 8.66 12.07 7.37
CA TYR A 216 7.45 11.60 6.69
C TYR A 216 6.38 12.67 6.54
N SER A 217 6.52 13.84 7.18
CA SER A 217 5.52 14.92 7.17
C SER A 217 5.14 15.35 5.75
N LYS A 218 6.10 15.34 4.83
CA LYS A 218 5.88 15.69 3.41
C LYS A 218 4.95 14.74 2.66
N TYR A 219 4.75 13.51 3.17
CA TYR A 219 3.86 12.49 2.59
C TYR A 219 2.52 12.39 3.30
N MET A 220 2.42 12.93 4.54
CA MET A 220 1.21 12.93 5.35
C MET A 220 0.30 14.12 5.00
N GLN A 221 0.31 14.54 3.74
CA GLN A 221 -0.53 15.65 3.32
C GLN A 221 -1.98 15.20 3.25
N TYR A 222 -2.68 15.56 4.32
CA TYR A 222 -4.11 15.52 4.34
C TYR A 222 -4.67 16.58 3.37
N THR A 223 -5.24 16.14 2.28
CA THR A 223 -6.14 16.97 1.51
C THR A 223 -7.56 16.67 1.98
N SER A 224 -8.13 17.62 2.69
CA SER A 224 -9.48 17.59 3.27
C SER A 224 -10.63 17.51 2.25
N VAL A 225 -10.33 17.25 1.00
CA VAL A 225 -11.34 17.17 -0.06
C VAL A 225 -11.73 15.71 -0.28
N ILE A 226 -12.34 15.13 0.73
CA ILE A 226 -13.35 14.12 0.43
C ILE A 226 -14.56 14.92 -0.04
N ASP A 227 -14.91 14.76 -1.31
CA ASP A 227 -16.21 15.20 -1.79
C ASP A 227 -17.27 14.69 -0.82
N ARG A 228 -18.05 15.61 -0.22
CA ARG A 228 -19.05 15.26 0.81
C ARG A 228 -20.04 14.20 0.32
N GLY A 229 -20.16 14.00 -1.00
CA GLY A 229 -20.92 12.93 -1.63
C GLY A 229 -20.27 11.54 -1.59
N MET A 230 -18.98 11.40 -1.22
CA MET A 230 -18.25 10.13 -1.17
C MET A 230 -18.16 9.51 0.23
N ARG A 231 -18.79 10.08 1.25
CA ARG A 231 -18.81 9.48 2.59
C ARG A 231 -19.71 8.25 2.57
N ASN A 232 -19.12 7.07 2.66
CA ASN A 232 -19.86 5.81 2.63
C ASN A 232 -20.49 5.42 3.98
N GLY A 233 -20.55 6.30 4.95
CA GLY A 233 -21.05 6.03 6.30
C GLY A 233 -20.41 4.77 6.91
N GLY A 234 -19.59 4.92 7.95
CA GLY A 234 -18.85 3.82 8.56
C GLY A 234 -17.44 4.23 8.93
N TYR A 235 -16.66 3.25 9.37
CA TYR A 235 -15.34 3.48 9.93
C TYR A 235 -14.27 2.67 9.19
N VAL A 236 -13.07 3.25 9.08
CA VAL A 236 -11.91 2.61 8.46
C VAL A 236 -10.76 2.56 9.47
N VAL A 237 -10.22 1.39 9.69
CA VAL A 237 -9.01 1.17 10.50
C VAL A 237 -8.01 0.39 9.67
N PRO A 238 -7.07 1.03 9.01
CA PRO A 238 -5.94 0.34 8.37
C PRO A 238 -4.97 -0.17 9.45
N TYR A 239 -4.58 -1.47 9.40
CA TYR A 239 -3.65 -2.09 10.37
C TYR A 239 -2.84 -3.22 9.75
#